data_8adac82a7a8f62b5af7b40bfd921b267
#
_entry.id   8adac82a7a8f62b5af7b40bfd921b267
#
_cell.length_a   1.000
_cell.length_b   1.000
_cell.length_c   1.000
_cell.angle_alpha   90.00
_cell.angle_beta   90.00
_cell.angle_gamma   90.00
#
_symmetry.space_group_name_H-M   'P 1'
#
loop_
_entity.id
_entity.type
_entity.pdbx_description
1 polymer ?
#
loop_
_entity_poly.entity_id
_entity_poly.type
_entity_poly.pdbx_seq_one_letter_code
_entity_poly.pdbx_strand_id
1 'polypeptide(L)'
;MQPLENLSRRIEGLSALDPVADRVANAVSSVSHRPVVASALAGTPLGHPLHPVLTDLPIGSWTSAFFLDLFGGASARPGSRSLIGIGVLTALPTAVTGLADWADTSGSTRRIGAVHAAINTTALGLYALSWSSRRHGRHGRGVVLAMLGATAATAGAYLGGHLVYRTGTGVDVNAGRADPDDWTEAGTVTPLPDDKGDYLVAGGTEVLATRHHGRWTGIGARCSHRGGPLQEGEIAGGCVTCPWHFSRFALEDGAVVAGPATAPQPRYSVREGGGTFSVRPMPSAS
;
A
#
# COMPACT_ATOMS: atom_id res chain seq x y z
N MET A 1 -10.31 -16.08 22.61
CA MET A 1 -9.92 -15.63 21.24
C MET A 1 -11.18 -15.36 20.45
N GLN A 2 -11.24 -14.21 19.77
CA GLN A 2 -12.45 -13.77 19.09
C GLN A 2 -12.68 -14.60 17.80
N PRO A 3 -13.95 -14.95 17.44
CA PRO A 3 -14.25 -15.80 16.29
C PRO A 3 -13.67 -15.29 14.94
N LEU A 4 -13.68 -13.98 14.72
CA LEU A 4 -13.15 -13.37 13.50
C LEU A 4 -11.62 -13.47 13.40
N GLU A 5 -10.90 -13.42 14.51
CA GLU A 5 -9.45 -13.63 14.55
C GLU A 5 -9.09 -15.08 14.20
N ASN A 6 -9.89 -16.04 14.65
CA ASN A 6 -9.72 -17.45 14.27
C ASN A 6 -9.95 -17.67 12.78
N LEU A 7 -10.92 -16.94 12.17
CA LEU A 7 -11.17 -17.00 10.74
C LEU A 7 -9.97 -16.45 9.95
N SER A 8 -9.44 -15.28 10.34
CA SER A 8 -8.25 -14.69 9.68
C SER A 8 -7.06 -15.64 9.75
N ARG A 9 -6.78 -16.24 10.91
CA ARG A 9 -5.70 -17.24 11.05
C ARG A 9 -5.90 -18.49 10.19
N ARG A 10 -7.14 -18.95 10.02
CA ARG A 10 -7.43 -20.06 9.10
C ARG A 10 -7.10 -19.68 7.66
N ILE A 11 -7.47 -18.47 7.23
CA ILE A 11 -7.15 -17.96 5.88
C ILE A 11 -5.63 -17.85 5.71
N GLU A 12 -4.91 -17.31 6.70
CA GLU A 12 -3.44 -17.24 6.71
C GLU A 12 -2.78 -18.61 6.51
N GLY A 13 -3.40 -19.68 7.04
CA GLY A 13 -2.95 -21.06 6.89
C GLY A 13 -3.29 -21.75 5.57
N LEU A 14 -4.10 -21.14 4.69
CA LEU A 14 -4.56 -21.76 3.44
C LEU A 14 -3.51 -21.73 2.33
N SER A 15 -2.42 -22.48 2.49
CA SER A 15 -1.34 -22.59 1.48
C SER A 15 -1.83 -23.12 0.11
N ALA A 16 -2.97 -23.81 0.06
CA ALA A 16 -3.59 -24.22 -1.19
C ALA A 16 -3.95 -23.05 -2.13
N LEU A 17 -4.04 -21.82 -1.61
CA LEU A 17 -4.26 -20.61 -2.42
C LEU A 17 -3.01 -20.14 -3.15
N ASP A 18 -1.81 -20.48 -2.67
CA ASP A 18 -0.54 -19.93 -3.16
C ASP A 18 -0.34 -20.10 -4.67
N PRO A 19 -0.56 -21.30 -5.28
CA PRO A 19 -0.28 -21.45 -6.70
C PRO A 19 -1.12 -20.55 -7.61
N VAL A 20 -2.36 -20.25 -7.21
CA VAL A 20 -3.25 -19.35 -7.97
C VAL A 20 -2.91 -17.90 -7.66
N ALA A 21 -2.76 -17.58 -6.39
CA ALA A 21 -2.44 -16.22 -5.94
C ALA A 21 -1.10 -15.73 -6.52
N ASP A 22 -0.06 -16.57 -6.53
CA ASP A 22 1.23 -16.22 -7.08
C ASP A 22 1.18 -16.01 -8.60
N ARG A 23 0.44 -16.85 -9.33
CA ARG A 23 0.26 -16.65 -10.78
C ARG A 23 -0.40 -15.32 -11.09
N VAL A 24 -1.48 -14.99 -10.37
CA VAL A 24 -2.20 -13.72 -10.56
C VAL A 24 -1.31 -12.56 -10.18
N ALA A 25 -0.63 -12.62 -9.03
CA ALA A 25 0.29 -11.58 -8.58
C ALA A 25 1.40 -11.32 -9.60
N ASN A 26 2.05 -12.37 -10.11
CA ASN A 26 3.10 -12.25 -11.13
C ASN A 26 2.57 -11.63 -12.44
N ALA A 27 1.36 -12.00 -12.87
CA ALA A 27 0.74 -11.40 -14.04
C ALA A 27 0.43 -9.91 -13.82
N VAL A 28 -0.05 -9.52 -12.65
CA VAL A 28 -0.28 -8.11 -12.29
C VAL A 28 1.04 -7.34 -12.22
N SER A 29 2.05 -7.87 -11.53
CA SER A 29 3.36 -7.25 -11.35
C SER A 29 4.05 -6.98 -12.68
N SER A 30 3.86 -7.84 -13.69
CA SER A 30 4.43 -7.63 -15.04
C SER A 30 3.98 -6.32 -15.70
N VAL A 31 2.83 -5.76 -15.26
CA VAL A 31 2.29 -4.49 -15.74
C VAL A 31 2.47 -3.39 -14.70
N SER A 32 2.14 -3.67 -13.43
CA SER A 32 2.15 -2.67 -12.36
C SER A 32 3.57 -2.20 -11.99
N HIS A 33 4.61 -3.00 -12.20
CA HIS A 33 6.00 -2.61 -11.92
C HIS A 33 6.64 -1.71 -12.99
N ARG A 34 5.94 -1.36 -14.06
CA ARG A 34 6.43 -0.33 -14.98
C ARG A 34 6.45 1.03 -14.26
N PRO A 35 7.57 1.80 -14.25
CA PRO A 35 7.73 2.95 -13.33
C PRO A 35 6.59 3.96 -13.33
N VAL A 36 6.07 4.32 -14.51
CA VAL A 36 4.95 5.26 -14.65
C VAL A 36 3.65 4.64 -14.08
N VAL A 37 3.39 3.36 -14.37
CA VAL A 37 2.20 2.64 -13.91
C VAL A 37 2.26 2.42 -12.41
N ALA A 38 3.41 2.01 -11.88
CA ALA A 38 3.64 1.84 -10.44
C ALA A 38 3.35 3.13 -9.67
N SER A 39 3.94 4.25 -10.12
CA SER A 39 3.73 5.55 -9.48
C SER A 39 2.27 6.00 -9.54
N ALA A 40 1.59 5.80 -10.67
CA ALA A 40 0.20 6.20 -10.83
C ALA A 40 -0.75 5.34 -9.98
N LEU A 41 -0.60 4.01 -9.97
CA LEU A 41 -1.48 3.11 -9.23
C LEU A 41 -1.26 3.19 -7.72
N ALA A 42 -0.02 3.38 -7.27
CA ALA A 42 0.29 3.53 -5.85
C ALA A 42 -0.14 4.89 -5.28
N GLY A 43 -0.28 5.93 -6.11
CA GLY A 43 -0.58 7.30 -5.66
C GLY A 43 0.66 8.10 -5.29
N THR A 44 1.84 7.72 -5.80
CA THR A 44 3.11 8.43 -5.57
C THR A 44 3.02 9.94 -5.80
N PRO A 45 2.37 10.45 -6.89
CA PRO A 45 2.23 11.89 -7.11
C PRO A 45 1.38 12.61 -6.06
N LEU A 46 0.56 11.88 -5.30
CA LEU A 46 -0.27 12.41 -4.22
C LEU A 46 0.45 12.37 -2.87
N GLY A 47 1.59 11.68 -2.79
CA GLY A 47 2.27 11.40 -1.51
C GLY A 47 1.45 10.53 -0.56
N HIS A 48 0.47 9.79 -1.09
CA HIS A 48 -0.46 8.98 -0.28
C HIS A 48 -0.95 7.76 -1.07
N PRO A 49 -1.11 6.57 -0.43
CA PRO A 49 -1.67 5.40 -1.09
C PRO A 49 -3.03 5.68 -1.74
N LEU A 50 -3.17 5.37 -3.03
CA LEU A 50 -4.36 5.71 -3.82
C LEU A 50 -5.55 4.79 -3.52
N HIS A 51 -5.30 3.50 -3.28
CA HIS A 51 -6.36 2.52 -3.04
C HIS A 51 -7.29 2.90 -1.87
N PRO A 52 -6.81 3.27 -0.67
CA PRO A 52 -7.69 3.70 0.43
C PRO A 52 -8.55 4.91 0.08
N VAL A 53 -7.99 5.90 -0.61
CA VAL A 53 -8.73 7.11 -1.03
C VAL A 53 -9.86 6.76 -1.99
N LEU A 54 -9.62 5.87 -2.93
CA LEU A 54 -10.64 5.44 -3.89
C LEU A 54 -11.74 4.59 -3.26
N THR A 55 -11.49 3.87 -2.15
CA THR A 55 -12.50 3.05 -1.47
C THR A 55 -13.65 3.87 -0.91
N ASP A 56 -13.43 5.14 -0.57
CA ASP A 56 -14.46 6.01 0.00
C ASP A 56 -15.62 6.25 -0.98
N LEU A 57 -15.34 6.25 -2.28
CA LEU A 57 -16.35 6.52 -3.31
C LEU A 57 -17.42 5.41 -3.41
N PRO A 58 -17.08 4.12 -3.63
CA PRO A 58 -18.06 3.05 -3.66
C PRO A 58 -18.71 2.84 -2.29
N ILE A 59 -17.96 2.90 -1.18
CA ILE A 59 -18.51 2.72 0.16
C ILE A 59 -19.52 3.81 0.48
N GLY A 60 -19.17 5.09 0.26
CA GLY A 60 -20.07 6.21 0.50
C GLY A 60 -21.34 6.15 -0.38
N SER A 61 -21.18 5.79 -1.68
CA SER A 61 -22.29 5.64 -2.61
C SER A 61 -23.25 4.52 -2.19
N TRP A 62 -22.73 3.34 -1.86
CA TRP A 62 -23.59 2.20 -1.47
C TRP A 62 -24.21 2.38 -0.10
N THR A 63 -23.52 3.00 0.85
CA THR A 63 -24.07 3.35 2.17
C THR A 63 -25.20 4.37 2.05
N SER A 64 -25.00 5.41 1.23
CA SER A 64 -26.06 6.40 0.95
C SER A 64 -27.27 5.76 0.27
N ALA A 65 -27.05 4.86 -0.70
CA ALA A 65 -28.12 4.11 -1.35
C ALA A 65 -28.91 3.24 -0.36
N PHE A 66 -28.23 2.60 0.60
CA PHE A 66 -28.86 1.83 1.66
C PHE A 66 -29.82 2.69 2.51
N PHE A 67 -29.38 3.87 2.94
CA PHE A 67 -30.24 4.78 3.69
C PHE A 67 -31.42 5.31 2.87
N LEU A 68 -31.23 5.58 1.58
CA LEU A 68 -32.33 5.95 0.69
C LEU A 68 -33.35 4.81 0.50
N ASP A 69 -32.88 3.56 0.43
CA ASP A 69 -33.77 2.41 0.34
C ASP A 69 -34.57 2.18 1.62
N LEU A 70 -33.97 2.49 2.78
CA LEU A 70 -34.59 2.26 4.08
C LEU A 70 -35.59 3.35 4.47
N PHE A 71 -35.27 4.62 4.21
CA PHE A 71 -36.00 5.76 4.72
C PHE A 71 -36.64 6.65 3.64
N GLY A 72 -36.18 6.57 2.38
CA GLY A 72 -36.55 7.55 1.35
C GLY A 72 -37.87 7.26 0.61
N GLY A 73 -38.48 6.09 0.80
CA GLY A 73 -39.70 5.71 0.13
C GLY A 73 -39.60 5.63 -1.41
N ALA A 74 -40.74 5.72 -2.08
CA ALA A 74 -40.80 5.56 -3.53
C ALA A 74 -40.10 6.68 -4.31
N SER A 75 -40.12 7.91 -3.79
CA SER A 75 -39.47 9.07 -4.43
C SER A 75 -37.95 9.01 -4.45
N ALA A 76 -37.31 8.29 -3.52
CA ALA A 76 -35.88 8.15 -3.43
C ALA A 76 -35.32 7.04 -4.34
N ARG A 77 -36.16 6.18 -4.94
CA ARG A 77 -35.71 5.05 -5.79
C ARG A 77 -34.80 5.45 -6.95
N PRO A 78 -35.02 6.55 -7.69
CA PRO A 78 -34.07 6.98 -8.74
C PRO A 78 -32.69 7.34 -8.17
N GLY A 79 -32.64 8.04 -7.04
CA GLY A 79 -31.42 8.41 -6.34
C GLY A 79 -30.64 7.19 -5.87
N SER A 80 -31.31 6.26 -5.18
CA SER A 80 -30.69 5.01 -4.74
C SER A 80 -30.12 4.20 -5.92
N ARG A 81 -30.87 4.07 -7.03
CA ARG A 81 -30.38 3.41 -8.24
C ARG A 81 -29.13 4.08 -8.80
N SER A 82 -29.10 5.42 -8.85
CA SER A 82 -27.94 6.17 -9.35
C SER A 82 -26.71 5.97 -8.47
N LEU A 83 -26.87 6.01 -7.15
CA LEU A 83 -25.79 5.78 -6.20
C LEU A 83 -25.22 4.35 -6.29
N ILE A 84 -26.08 3.32 -6.44
CA ILE A 84 -25.61 1.94 -6.68
C ILE A 84 -24.76 1.90 -7.96
N GLY A 85 -25.19 2.57 -9.04
CA GLY A 85 -24.43 2.62 -10.30
C GLY A 85 -23.11 3.37 -10.18
N ILE A 86 -23.08 4.50 -9.47
CA ILE A 86 -21.87 5.27 -9.17
C ILE A 86 -20.87 4.38 -8.40
N GLY A 87 -21.33 3.70 -7.34
CA GLY A 87 -20.51 2.80 -6.57
C GLY A 87 -19.92 1.67 -7.40
N VAL A 88 -20.70 1.07 -8.32
CA VAL A 88 -20.19 0.04 -9.26
C VAL A 88 -19.09 0.60 -10.17
N LEU A 89 -19.28 1.80 -10.72
CA LEU A 89 -18.29 2.42 -11.61
C LEU A 89 -17.01 2.79 -10.86
N THR A 90 -17.13 3.37 -9.67
CA THR A 90 -15.97 3.80 -8.87
C THR A 90 -15.23 2.63 -8.20
N ALA A 91 -15.89 1.49 -7.99
CA ALA A 91 -15.24 0.27 -7.51
C ALA A 91 -14.24 -0.33 -8.51
N LEU A 92 -14.36 -0.04 -9.81
CA LEU A 92 -13.43 -0.56 -10.81
C LEU A 92 -12.00 0.00 -10.64
N PRO A 93 -11.76 1.32 -10.65
CA PRO A 93 -10.44 1.86 -10.38
C PRO A 93 -9.93 1.51 -8.97
N THR A 94 -10.82 1.43 -7.96
CA THR A 94 -10.48 0.95 -6.62
C THR A 94 -9.92 -0.48 -6.66
N ALA A 95 -10.57 -1.39 -7.39
CA ALA A 95 -10.10 -2.76 -7.53
C ALA A 95 -8.75 -2.84 -8.25
N VAL A 96 -8.52 -2.02 -9.27
CA VAL A 96 -7.25 -2.00 -10.02
C VAL A 96 -6.09 -1.55 -9.13
N THR A 97 -6.26 -0.48 -8.33
CA THR A 97 -5.22 0.00 -7.40
C THR A 97 -4.97 -1.01 -6.30
N GLY A 98 -6.03 -1.57 -5.69
CA GLY A 98 -5.88 -2.61 -4.67
C GLY A 98 -5.23 -3.90 -5.18
N LEU A 99 -5.46 -4.26 -6.44
CA LEU A 99 -4.81 -5.41 -7.06
C LEU A 99 -3.31 -5.18 -7.28
N ALA A 100 -2.90 -3.94 -7.61
CA ALA A 100 -1.49 -3.57 -7.70
C ALA A 100 -0.80 -3.65 -6.33
N ASP A 101 -1.40 -3.07 -5.28
CA ASP A 101 -0.87 -3.13 -3.91
C ASP A 101 -0.77 -4.58 -3.39
N TRP A 102 -1.76 -5.41 -3.73
CA TRP A 102 -1.79 -6.82 -3.35
C TRP A 102 -0.70 -7.63 -4.05
N ALA A 103 -0.40 -7.35 -5.30
CA ALA A 103 0.62 -8.08 -6.06
C ALA A 103 2.01 -8.00 -5.40
N ASP A 104 2.28 -6.93 -4.65
CA ASP A 104 3.52 -6.72 -3.89
C ASP A 104 3.53 -7.41 -2.51
N THR A 105 2.49 -8.18 -2.17
CA THR A 105 2.44 -8.96 -0.94
C THR A 105 3.01 -10.37 -1.14
N SER A 106 3.22 -11.10 -0.05
CA SER A 106 3.68 -12.50 -0.08
C SER A 106 3.12 -13.31 1.10
N GLY A 107 3.22 -14.63 1.03
CA GLY A 107 2.89 -15.54 2.12
C GLY A 107 1.47 -15.37 2.65
N SER A 108 1.31 -15.34 3.98
CA SER A 108 0.00 -15.22 4.64
C SER A 108 -0.75 -13.94 4.28
N THR A 109 -0.04 -12.82 4.13
CA THR A 109 -0.62 -11.53 3.71
C THR A 109 -1.25 -11.65 2.31
N ARG A 110 -0.57 -12.32 1.37
CA ARG A 110 -1.11 -12.56 0.01
C ARG A 110 -2.38 -13.40 0.04
N ARG A 111 -2.46 -14.40 0.91
CA ARG A 111 -3.66 -15.25 1.08
C ARG A 111 -4.85 -14.45 1.60
N ILE A 112 -4.65 -13.65 2.64
CA ILE A 112 -5.70 -12.74 3.16
C ILE A 112 -6.16 -11.78 2.06
N GLY A 113 -5.25 -11.17 1.32
CA GLY A 113 -5.57 -10.25 0.23
C GLY A 113 -6.32 -10.93 -0.92
N ALA A 114 -5.99 -12.17 -1.26
CA ALA A 114 -6.73 -12.95 -2.27
C ALA A 114 -8.18 -13.19 -1.86
N VAL A 115 -8.42 -13.57 -0.59
CA VAL A 115 -9.78 -13.76 -0.07
C VAL A 115 -10.52 -12.42 0.02
N HIS A 116 -9.86 -11.35 0.48
CA HIS A 116 -10.40 -9.99 0.45
C HIS A 116 -10.85 -9.59 -0.96
N ALA A 117 -10.02 -9.80 -1.97
CA ALA A 117 -10.33 -9.49 -3.36
C ALA A 117 -11.52 -10.32 -3.88
N ALA A 118 -11.58 -11.62 -3.57
CA ALA A 118 -12.68 -12.50 -3.98
C ALA A 118 -14.02 -12.08 -3.37
N ILE A 119 -14.03 -11.73 -2.07
CA ILE A 119 -15.24 -11.25 -1.38
C ILE A 119 -15.71 -9.91 -1.95
N ASN A 120 -14.80 -8.96 -2.20
CA ASN A 120 -15.16 -7.65 -2.77
C ASN A 120 -15.60 -7.77 -4.24
N THR A 121 -15.03 -8.69 -5.02
CA THR A 121 -15.50 -9.00 -6.37
C THR A 121 -16.93 -9.56 -6.34
N THR A 122 -17.23 -10.42 -5.36
CA THR A 122 -18.60 -10.93 -5.14
C THR A 122 -19.55 -9.79 -4.77
N ALA A 123 -19.14 -8.89 -3.86
CA ALA A 123 -19.92 -7.70 -3.49
C ALA A 123 -20.19 -6.81 -4.72
N LEU A 124 -19.18 -6.52 -5.52
CA LEU A 124 -19.31 -5.75 -6.75
C LEU A 124 -20.30 -6.40 -7.74
N GLY A 125 -20.24 -7.71 -7.93
CA GLY A 125 -21.19 -8.47 -8.75
C GLY A 125 -22.63 -8.33 -8.25
N LEU A 126 -22.84 -8.45 -6.93
CA LEU A 126 -24.15 -8.28 -6.30
C LEU A 126 -24.70 -6.87 -6.48
N TYR A 127 -23.87 -5.84 -6.32
CA TYR A 127 -24.27 -4.45 -6.58
C TYR A 127 -24.56 -4.20 -8.07
N ALA A 128 -23.79 -4.74 -8.99
CA ALA A 128 -24.04 -4.66 -10.42
C ALA A 128 -25.39 -5.31 -10.79
N LEU A 129 -25.70 -6.49 -10.24
CA LEU A 129 -26.98 -7.16 -10.39
C LEU A 129 -28.12 -6.37 -9.74
N SER A 130 -27.89 -5.72 -8.58
CA SER A 130 -28.84 -4.81 -7.94
C SER A 130 -29.18 -3.64 -8.86
N TRP A 131 -28.16 -2.96 -9.39
CA TRP A 131 -28.31 -1.87 -10.33
C TRP A 131 -29.12 -2.28 -11.57
N SER A 132 -28.77 -3.39 -12.18
CA SER A 132 -29.49 -3.97 -13.34
C SER A 132 -30.94 -4.27 -12.99
N SER A 133 -31.22 -4.91 -11.85
CA SER A 133 -32.58 -5.23 -11.41
C SER A 133 -33.43 -3.96 -11.26
N ARG A 134 -32.87 -2.91 -10.64
CA ARG A 134 -33.56 -1.61 -10.47
C ARG A 134 -33.84 -0.90 -11.81
N ARG A 135 -32.92 -1.02 -12.79
CA ARG A 135 -33.14 -0.48 -14.14
C ARG A 135 -34.30 -1.15 -14.87
N HIS A 136 -34.57 -2.40 -14.58
CA HIS A 136 -35.67 -3.17 -15.16
C HIS A 136 -36.95 -3.17 -14.28
N GLY A 137 -37.09 -2.16 -13.39
CA GLY A 137 -38.29 -1.98 -12.57
C GLY A 137 -38.41 -2.94 -11.38
N ARG A 138 -37.46 -3.85 -11.17
CA ARG A 138 -37.48 -4.86 -10.10
C ARG A 138 -36.81 -4.33 -8.83
N HIS A 139 -37.34 -3.21 -8.29
CA HIS A 139 -36.71 -2.49 -7.18
C HIS A 139 -36.47 -3.38 -5.94
N GLY A 140 -37.49 -4.13 -5.47
CA GLY A 140 -37.35 -5.00 -4.30
C GLY A 140 -36.24 -6.05 -4.43
N ARG A 141 -36.12 -6.71 -5.62
CA ARG A 141 -35.00 -7.60 -5.90
C ARG A 141 -33.66 -6.85 -5.84
N GLY A 142 -33.61 -5.61 -6.37
CA GLY A 142 -32.44 -4.76 -6.30
C GLY A 142 -32.03 -4.45 -4.87
N VAL A 143 -33.00 -4.18 -3.97
CA VAL A 143 -32.70 -3.95 -2.54
C VAL A 143 -32.10 -5.20 -1.88
N VAL A 144 -32.70 -6.38 -2.09
CA VAL A 144 -32.17 -7.64 -1.51
C VAL A 144 -30.74 -7.91 -2.00
N LEU A 145 -30.48 -7.75 -3.30
CA LEU A 145 -29.13 -7.92 -3.85
C LEU A 145 -28.12 -6.91 -3.28
N ALA A 146 -28.54 -5.64 -3.06
CA ALA A 146 -27.67 -4.64 -2.43
C ALA A 146 -27.38 -4.98 -0.96
N MET A 147 -28.34 -5.52 -0.21
CA MET A 147 -28.11 -5.98 1.18
C MET A 147 -27.11 -7.14 1.24
N LEU A 148 -27.22 -8.12 0.34
CA LEU A 148 -26.24 -9.20 0.23
C LEU A 148 -24.86 -8.67 -0.16
N GLY A 149 -24.83 -7.69 -1.08
CA GLY A 149 -23.58 -6.98 -1.46
C GLY A 149 -22.97 -6.24 -0.28
N ALA A 150 -23.78 -5.54 0.52
CA ALA A 150 -23.32 -4.83 1.73
C ALA A 150 -22.73 -5.80 2.77
N THR A 151 -23.38 -6.96 2.98
CA THR A 151 -22.86 -7.99 3.89
C THR A 151 -21.49 -8.50 3.41
N ALA A 152 -21.35 -8.80 2.12
CA ALA A 152 -20.08 -9.21 1.54
C ALA A 152 -19.03 -8.10 1.64
N ALA A 153 -19.37 -6.86 1.30
CA ALA A 153 -18.46 -5.71 1.41
C ALA A 153 -17.99 -5.48 2.84
N THR A 154 -18.86 -5.64 3.85
CA THR A 154 -18.49 -5.54 5.27
C THR A 154 -17.48 -6.63 5.67
N ALA A 155 -17.68 -7.87 5.22
CA ALA A 155 -16.70 -8.94 5.44
C ALA A 155 -15.37 -8.65 4.73
N GLY A 156 -15.43 -8.10 3.51
CA GLY A 156 -14.25 -7.62 2.78
C GLY A 156 -13.55 -6.50 3.52
N ALA A 157 -14.28 -5.51 4.04
CA ALA A 157 -13.72 -4.39 4.81
C ALA A 157 -13.00 -4.86 6.08
N TYR A 158 -13.53 -5.87 6.78
CA TYR A 158 -12.83 -6.49 7.92
C TYR A 158 -11.46 -7.05 7.51
N LEU A 159 -11.38 -7.79 6.40
CA LEU A 159 -10.10 -8.32 5.92
C LEU A 159 -9.18 -7.20 5.40
N GLY A 160 -9.72 -6.15 4.80
CA GLY A 160 -8.96 -4.95 4.43
C GLY A 160 -8.32 -4.28 5.66
N GLY A 161 -9.11 -4.11 6.73
CA GLY A 161 -8.59 -3.62 8.01
C GLY A 161 -7.51 -4.54 8.59
N HIS A 162 -7.67 -5.87 8.48
CA HIS A 162 -6.64 -6.83 8.90
C HIS A 162 -5.34 -6.65 8.11
N LEU A 163 -5.42 -6.46 6.78
CA LEU A 163 -4.25 -6.19 5.94
C LEU A 163 -3.51 -4.92 6.38
N VAL A 164 -4.21 -3.83 6.69
CA VAL A 164 -3.58 -2.57 7.11
C VAL A 164 -3.07 -2.66 8.55
N TYR A 165 -3.94 -2.97 9.51
CA TYR A 165 -3.62 -2.82 10.93
C TYR A 165 -2.89 -4.01 11.53
N ARG A 166 -2.94 -5.19 10.92
CA ARG A 166 -2.27 -6.40 11.44
C ARG A 166 -1.02 -6.75 10.64
N THR A 167 -1.04 -6.58 9.32
CA THR A 167 0.09 -6.95 8.46
C THR A 167 0.88 -5.73 7.93
N GLY A 168 0.43 -4.50 8.22
CA GLY A 168 1.12 -3.28 7.81
C GLY A 168 1.07 -3.02 6.30
N THR A 169 0.12 -3.61 5.57
CA THR A 169 0.01 -3.40 4.13
C THR A 169 -0.33 -1.95 3.81
N GLY A 170 0.50 -1.28 3.02
CA GLY A 170 0.32 0.12 2.63
C GLY A 170 0.72 1.14 3.70
N VAL A 171 1.26 0.69 4.85
CA VAL A 171 1.80 1.57 5.90
C VAL A 171 3.29 1.80 5.63
N ASP A 172 3.74 3.05 5.81
CA ASP A 172 5.18 3.38 5.76
C ASP A 172 5.93 2.57 6.82
N VAL A 173 6.89 1.76 6.36
CA VAL A 173 7.69 0.87 7.22
C VAL A 173 8.55 1.67 8.20
N ASN A 174 8.86 2.92 7.88
CA ASN A 174 9.65 3.81 8.72
C ASN A 174 8.79 4.64 9.70
N ALA A 175 7.46 4.58 9.61
CA ALA A 175 6.57 5.30 10.52
C ALA A 175 6.78 4.83 11.98
N GLY A 176 6.94 5.78 12.88
CA GLY A 176 7.08 5.51 14.31
C GLY A 176 8.41 4.86 14.73
N ARG A 177 9.43 4.86 13.87
CA ARG A 177 10.79 4.44 14.26
C ARG A 177 11.35 5.36 15.34
N ALA A 178 12.02 4.76 16.32
CA ALA A 178 12.86 5.50 17.25
C ALA A 178 14.21 5.76 16.59
N ASP A 179 14.46 6.99 16.23
CA ASP A 179 15.78 7.45 15.78
C ASP A 179 16.62 7.90 16.97
N PRO A 180 17.96 7.86 16.88
CA PRO A 180 18.82 8.42 17.93
C PRO A 180 18.59 9.93 18.05
N ASP A 181 18.63 10.45 19.29
CA ASP A 181 18.37 11.89 19.55
C ASP A 181 19.49 12.81 19.06
N ASP A 182 20.72 12.32 18.97
CA ASP A 182 21.92 13.08 18.57
C ASP A 182 22.91 12.19 17.79
N TRP A 183 24.08 12.72 17.53
CA TRP A 183 25.18 12.01 16.87
C TRP A 183 25.49 10.69 17.54
N THR A 184 25.27 9.60 16.83
CA THR A 184 25.48 8.25 17.30
C THR A 184 26.46 7.52 16.40
N GLU A 185 27.45 6.82 16.99
CA GLU A 185 28.40 6.03 16.24
C GLU A 185 27.69 4.89 15.49
N ALA A 186 28.08 4.70 14.23
CA ALA A 186 27.35 3.87 13.28
C ALA A 186 28.21 2.85 12.54
N GLY A 187 29.46 2.67 12.96
CA GLY A 187 30.38 1.68 12.38
C GLY A 187 31.71 2.28 11.91
N THR A 188 32.57 1.42 11.40
CA THR A 188 33.90 1.80 10.89
C THR A 188 33.82 2.30 9.45
N VAL A 189 34.68 3.27 9.12
CA VAL A 189 34.79 3.79 7.75
C VAL A 189 35.39 2.73 6.85
N THR A 190 34.64 2.37 5.80
CA THR A 190 35.14 1.57 4.69
C THR A 190 35.45 2.49 3.51
N PRO A 191 36.63 2.48 2.90
CA PRO A 191 36.90 3.27 1.72
C PRO A 191 35.99 2.81 0.56
N LEU A 192 34.98 3.62 0.24
CA LEU A 192 34.08 3.35 -0.88
C LEU A 192 34.33 4.34 -2.01
N PRO A 193 34.24 3.93 -3.27
CA PRO A 193 34.12 4.82 -4.40
C PRO A 193 32.91 5.76 -4.24
N ASP A 194 32.97 6.94 -4.85
CA ASP A 194 31.77 7.77 -5.01
C ASP A 194 30.67 6.95 -5.71
N ASP A 195 29.40 7.22 -5.36
CA ASP A 195 28.21 6.50 -5.85
C ASP A 195 28.10 5.02 -5.40
N LYS A 196 28.84 4.60 -4.38
CA LYS A 196 28.59 3.38 -3.63
C LYS A 196 27.95 3.71 -2.28
N GLY A 197 27.07 2.81 -1.82
CA GLY A 197 26.43 2.95 -0.53
C GLY A 197 27.07 2.06 0.52
N ASP A 198 27.20 2.59 1.74
CA ASP A 198 27.58 1.83 2.92
C ASP A 198 26.35 1.65 3.83
N TYR A 199 26.24 0.48 4.42
CA TYR A 199 25.17 0.16 5.36
C TYR A 199 25.66 0.39 6.79
N LEU A 200 25.07 1.37 7.45
CA LEU A 200 25.42 1.79 8.79
C LEU A 200 24.29 1.45 9.76
N VAL A 201 24.66 1.10 10.99
CA VAL A 201 23.69 0.85 12.08
C VAL A 201 24.04 1.70 13.29
N ALA A 202 23.17 2.64 13.63
CA ALA A 202 23.35 3.55 14.78
C ALA A 202 22.20 3.38 15.77
N GLY A 203 22.46 2.81 16.95
CA GLY A 203 21.43 2.62 17.98
C GLY A 203 20.21 1.80 17.52
N GLY A 204 20.40 0.88 16.57
CA GLY A 204 19.31 0.12 15.93
C GLY A 204 18.68 0.78 14.72
N THR A 205 19.07 2.00 14.36
CA THR A 205 18.65 2.69 13.15
C THR A 205 19.55 2.30 11.97
N GLU A 206 18.93 1.80 10.90
CA GLU A 206 19.62 1.35 9.67
C GLU A 206 19.68 2.50 8.66
N VAL A 207 20.87 2.87 8.24
CA VAL A 207 21.13 4.01 7.34
C VAL A 207 21.94 3.55 6.13
N LEU A 208 21.47 3.90 4.94
CA LEU A 208 22.26 3.85 3.72
C LEU A 208 23.02 5.17 3.60
N ALA A 209 24.32 5.13 3.88
CA ALA A 209 25.19 6.26 3.70
C ALA A 209 25.85 6.22 2.31
N THR A 210 25.87 7.34 1.62
CA THR A 210 26.49 7.45 0.30
C THR A 210 27.38 8.68 0.26
N ARG A 211 28.45 8.61 -0.56
CA ARG A 211 29.32 9.73 -0.82
C ARG A 211 29.05 10.26 -2.22
N HIS A 212 28.59 11.50 -2.30
CA HIS A 212 28.32 12.17 -3.56
C HIS A 212 29.02 13.53 -3.61
N HIS A 213 29.81 13.81 -4.64
CA HIS A 213 30.62 15.02 -4.75
C HIS A 213 31.47 15.32 -3.50
N GLY A 214 32.07 14.29 -2.90
CA GLY A 214 32.90 14.41 -1.70
C GLY A 214 32.16 14.67 -0.39
N ARG A 215 30.82 14.67 -0.38
CA ARG A 215 29.99 14.84 0.82
C ARG A 215 29.24 13.57 1.16
N TRP A 216 29.19 13.23 2.44
CA TRP A 216 28.36 12.13 2.93
C TRP A 216 26.91 12.57 3.10
N THR A 217 25.99 11.75 2.61
CA THR A 217 24.54 11.84 2.85
C THR A 217 24.04 10.50 3.35
N GLY A 218 22.96 10.49 4.13
CA GLY A 218 22.34 9.28 4.65
C GLY A 218 20.82 9.32 4.49
N ILE A 219 20.26 8.19 4.07
CA ILE A 219 18.82 7.95 4.08
C ILE A 219 18.52 6.63 4.80
N GLY A 220 17.29 6.42 5.24
CA GLY A 220 16.89 5.12 5.82
C GLY A 220 17.20 3.98 4.86
N ALA A 221 17.84 2.91 5.36
CA ALA A 221 18.22 1.76 4.55
C ALA A 221 17.06 0.82 4.22
N ARG A 222 15.92 0.96 4.91
CA ARG A 222 14.71 0.16 4.67
C ARG A 222 13.71 0.96 3.83
N CYS A 223 13.38 0.43 2.66
CA CYS A 223 12.42 1.05 1.75
C CYS A 223 11.07 1.32 2.44
N SER A 224 10.56 2.56 2.39
CA SER A 224 9.29 2.97 3.00
C SER A 224 8.09 2.19 2.49
N HIS A 225 8.14 1.64 1.26
CA HIS A 225 7.05 0.86 0.69
C HIS A 225 6.82 -0.46 1.44
N ARG A 226 7.84 -1.36 1.52
CA ARG A 226 7.74 -2.69 2.13
C ARG A 226 9.03 -3.16 2.81
N GLY A 227 9.90 -2.25 3.21
CA GLY A 227 11.10 -2.59 3.96
C GLY A 227 12.19 -3.29 3.15
N GLY A 228 12.16 -3.21 1.82
CA GLY A 228 13.23 -3.75 0.97
C GLY A 228 14.58 -3.13 1.29
N PRO A 229 15.69 -3.89 1.16
CA PRO A 229 17.03 -3.47 1.55
C PRO A 229 17.62 -2.52 0.51
N LEU A 230 17.59 -1.21 0.76
CA LEU A 230 18.08 -0.21 -0.19
C LEU A 230 19.59 -0.29 -0.42
N GLN A 231 20.36 -0.80 0.56
CA GLN A 231 21.80 -1.04 0.42
C GLN A 231 22.15 -2.10 -0.63
N GLU A 232 21.19 -2.95 -1.01
CA GLU A 232 21.36 -3.94 -2.08
C GLU A 232 20.88 -3.40 -3.44
N GLY A 233 20.34 -2.19 -3.44
CA GLY A 233 19.79 -1.53 -4.62
C GLY A 233 20.85 -0.90 -5.52
N GLU A 234 20.49 -0.67 -6.77
CA GLU A 234 21.33 0.06 -7.71
C GLU A 234 21.35 1.55 -7.36
N ILE A 235 22.53 2.12 -7.23
CA ILE A 235 22.75 3.55 -7.06
C ILE A 235 23.18 4.12 -8.40
N ALA A 236 22.37 5.02 -8.97
CA ALA A 236 22.66 5.69 -10.22
C ALA A 236 21.98 7.06 -10.29
N GLY A 237 22.71 8.05 -10.85
CA GLY A 237 22.17 9.40 -11.06
C GLY A 237 21.66 10.08 -9.80
N GLY A 238 22.36 9.94 -8.67
CA GLY A 238 21.98 10.53 -7.38
C GLY A 238 20.76 9.87 -6.71
N CYS A 239 20.36 8.68 -7.14
CA CYS A 239 19.23 7.94 -6.60
C CYS A 239 19.62 6.51 -6.27
N VAL A 240 18.87 5.89 -5.34
CA VAL A 240 18.89 4.44 -5.11
C VAL A 240 17.56 3.83 -5.57
N THR A 241 17.64 2.66 -6.20
CA THR A 241 16.47 1.87 -6.64
C THR A 241 16.31 0.64 -5.76
N CYS A 242 15.15 0.51 -5.11
CA CYS A 242 14.82 -0.65 -4.27
C CYS A 242 14.83 -1.94 -5.10
N PRO A 243 15.54 -3.02 -4.66
CA PRO A 243 15.62 -4.26 -5.43
C PRO A 243 14.32 -5.07 -5.44
N TRP A 244 13.37 -4.80 -4.53
CA TRP A 244 12.14 -5.59 -4.44
C TRP A 244 11.06 -5.13 -5.43
N HIS A 245 10.68 -3.83 -5.38
CA HIS A 245 9.56 -3.31 -6.17
C HIS A 245 9.90 -2.03 -6.93
N PHE A 246 11.20 -1.73 -7.07
CA PHE A 246 11.75 -0.66 -7.93
C PHE A 246 11.36 0.77 -7.53
N SER A 247 10.91 0.99 -6.30
CA SER A 247 10.80 2.35 -5.76
C SER A 247 12.15 3.04 -5.81
N ARG A 248 12.16 4.28 -6.28
CA ARG A 248 13.40 5.04 -6.46
C ARG A 248 13.40 6.27 -5.56
N PHE A 249 14.49 6.47 -4.83
CA PHE A 249 14.65 7.56 -3.87
C PHE A 249 15.89 8.39 -4.19
N ALA A 250 15.76 9.72 -4.08
CA ALA A 250 16.90 10.62 -4.16
C ALA A 250 17.78 10.45 -2.92
N LEU A 251 19.11 10.40 -3.11
CA LEU A 251 20.06 10.21 -2.02
C LEU A 251 20.29 11.52 -1.23
N GLU A 252 20.00 12.67 -1.82
CA GLU A 252 20.20 13.97 -1.20
C GLU A 252 19.18 14.26 -0.10
N ASP A 253 17.90 13.95 -0.35
CA ASP A 253 16.79 14.36 0.52
C ASP A 253 15.80 13.24 0.83
N GLY A 254 16.03 12.01 0.35
CA GLY A 254 15.15 10.88 0.55
C GLY A 254 13.83 10.95 -0.23
N ALA A 255 13.63 11.95 -1.08
CA ALA A 255 12.40 12.15 -1.82
C ALA A 255 12.09 10.93 -2.72
N VAL A 256 10.80 10.61 -2.89
CA VAL A 256 10.36 9.58 -3.83
C VAL A 256 10.45 10.12 -5.26
N VAL A 257 11.31 9.52 -6.06
CA VAL A 257 11.48 9.84 -7.49
C VAL A 257 10.57 8.98 -8.37
N ALA A 258 10.35 7.71 -7.96
CA ALA A 258 9.41 6.81 -8.60
C ALA A 258 8.83 5.83 -7.58
N GLY A 259 7.51 5.52 -7.74
CA GLY A 259 6.81 4.56 -6.89
C GLY A 259 7.18 3.10 -7.20
N PRO A 260 6.57 2.16 -6.44
CA PRO A 260 5.32 2.30 -5.68
C PRO A 260 5.39 2.96 -4.30
N ALA A 261 6.54 3.33 -3.76
CA ALA A 261 6.60 4.10 -2.51
C ALA A 261 5.82 5.42 -2.64
N THR A 262 5.15 5.82 -1.56
CA THR A 262 4.41 7.09 -1.45
C THR A 262 4.99 8.01 -0.38
N ALA A 263 5.79 7.45 0.56
CA ALA A 263 6.46 8.19 1.61
C ALA A 263 7.97 8.31 1.32
N PRO A 264 8.59 9.47 1.60
CA PRO A 264 10.03 9.66 1.46
C PRO A 264 10.80 8.80 2.46
N GLN A 265 12.10 8.62 2.23
CA GLN A 265 13.00 8.01 3.20
C GLN A 265 13.36 9.00 4.31
N PRO A 266 13.50 8.54 5.57
CA PRO A 266 14.10 9.32 6.63
C PRO A 266 15.51 9.78 6.24
N ARG A 267 15.92 10.98 6.68
CA ARG A 267 17.19 11.60 6.33
C ARG A 267 18.14 11.65 7.52
N TYR A 268 19.41 11.48 7.23
CA TYR A 268 20.46 11.52 8.25
C TYR A 268 21.66 12.35 7.79
N SER A 269 22.15 13.19 8.69
CA SER A 269 23.50 13.73 8.55
C SER A 269 24.50 12.63 8.85
N VAL A 270 25.51 12.48 8.00
CA VAL A 270 26.60 11.51 8.18
C VAL A 270 27.91 12.27 8.26
N ARG A 271 28.75 11.92 9.22
CA ARG A 271 30.11 12.42 9.33
C ARG A 271 31.09 11.30 9.56
N GLU A 272 32.27 11.47 8.99
CA GLU A 272 33.45 10.62 9.18
C GLU A 272 34.39 11.31 10.17
N GLY A 273 34.90 10.58 11.14
CA GLY A 273 35.86 11.09 12.11
C GLY A 273 36.48 9.99 12.94
N GLY A 274 37.81 10.02 13.16
CA GLY A 274 38.49 9.03 14.00
C GLY A 274 38.45 7.58 13.46
N GLY A 275 38.18 7.37 12.16
CA GLY A 275 38.05 6.03 11.57
C GLY A 275 36.67 5.41 11.75
N THR A 276 35.68 6.18 12.26
CA THR A 276 34.29 5.73 12.41
C THR A 276 33.33 6.69 11.73
N PHE A 277 32.15 6.18 11.38
CA PHE A 277 30.99 6.97 10.99
C PHE A 277 30.16 7.33 12.21
N SER A 278 29.56 8.52 12.18
CA SER A 278 28.48 8.90 13.08
C SER A 278 27.31 9.43 12.24
N VAL A 279 26.10 9.15 12.70
CA VAL A 279 24.87 9.60 12.06
C VAL A 279 23.99 10.37 13.05
N ARG A 280 23.21 11.30 12.53
CA ARG A 280 22.21 12.08 13.28
C ARG A 280 20.97 12.26 12.40
N PRO A 281 19.76 12.08 12.93
CA PRO A 281 18.52 12.34 12.19
C PRO A 281 18.46 13.80 11.73
N MET A 282 17.89 14.00 10.57
CA MET A 282 17.55 15.32 10.05
C MET A 282 16.03 15.49 10.07
N PRO A 283 15.51 16.71 10.30
CA PRO A 283 14.09 16.98 10.15
C PRO A 283 13.60 16.53 8.77
N SER A 284 12.38 15.99 8.73
CA SER A 284 11.71 15.70 7.45
C SER A 284 11.70 16.97 6.59
N ALA A 285 11.95 16.85 5.29
CA ALA A 285 11.77 17.96 4.38
C ALA A 285 10.29 18.40 4.44
N SER A 286 10.06 19.66 4.81
CA SER A 286 8.73 20.27 4.89
C SER A 286 8.15 20.51 3.50
#